data_f807998279ebc3f26cbc495504f5d4cb
#
_entry.id   f807998279ebc3f26cbc495504f5d4cb
#
_cell.length_a   1.000
_cell.length_b   1.000
_cell.length_c   1.000
_cell.angle_alpha   90.00
_cell.angle_beta   90.00
_cell.angle_gamma   90.00
#
_symmetry.space_group_name_H-M   'P 1'
#
loop_
_entity.id
_entity.type
_entity.pdbx_description
1 polymer ?
#
loop_
_entity_poly.entity_id
_entity_poly.type
_entity_poly.pdbx_seq_one_letter_code
_entity_poly.pdbx_strand_id
1 'polypeptide(L)'
;DAVFTANTLHIMSWESVRGLFEGLRRALLPGGVLAIYGPFNYAGKFTSESNAAFDGWLRARDPRSAIRDVEAVHGLAATAGLVPLADHALPANNRLLVWRRDARDGLPASPLPG
;
A
#
# COMPACT_ATOMS: atom_id res chain seq x y z
N ASP A 1 7.71 -3.59 15.73
CA ASP A 1 6.80 -4.60 15.18
C ASP A 1 6.72 -4.47 13.65
N ALA A 2 6.10 -5.44 13.01
CA ALA A 2 5.99 -5.46 11.57
C ALA A 2 4.68 -6.11 11.14
N VAL A 3 4.13 -5.62 10.04
CA VAL A 3 2.94 -6.19 9.40
C VAL A 3 3.29 -6.47 7.96
N PHE A 4 2.95 -7.66 7.49
CA PHE A 4 3.13 -8.05 6.10
C PHE A 4 1.80 -8.54 5.54
N THR A 5 1.46 -8.10 4.33
CA THR A 5 0.30 -8.62 3.62
C THR A 5 0.65 -8.86 2.16
N ALA A 6 0.08 -9.91 1.59
CA ALA A 6 0.35 -10.30 0.22
C ALA A 6 -0.95 -10.54 -0.53
N ASN A 7 -1.02 -9.97 -1.73
CA ASN A 7 -2.12 -10.22 -2.67
C ASN A 7 -3.50 -9.89 -2.09
N THR A 8 -3.61 -8.81 -1.32
CA THR A 8 -4.84 -8.42 -0.64
C THR A 8 -5.48 -7.15 -1.18
N LEU A 9 -4.70 -6.11 -1.46
CA LEU A 9 -5.26 -4.80 -1.77
C LEU A 9 -6.10 -4.80 -3.04
N HIS A 10 -5.71 -5.60 -4.03
CA HIS A 10 -6.43 -5.64 -5.31
C HIS A 10 -7.75 -6.40 -5.23
N ILE A 11 -7.96 -7.23 -4.21
CA ILE A 11 -9.22 -7.95 -4.02
C ILE A 11 -10.14 -7.28 -3.00
N MET A 12 -9.69 -6.21 -2.36
CA MET A 12 -10.48 -5.42 -1.42
C MET A 12 -11.16 -4.27 -2.14
N SER A 13 -12.30 -3.81 -1.64
CA SER A 13 -12.85 -2.53 -2.08
C SER A 13 -11.90 -1.40 -1.64
N TRP A 14 -11.95 -0.27 -2.34
CA TRP A 14 -11.12 0.88 -1.95
C TRP A 14 -11.44 1.35 -0.53
N GLU A 15 -12.70 1.30 -0.14
CA GLU A 15 -13.11 1.65 1.22
C GLU A 15 -12.50 0.71 2.26
N SER A 16 -12.40 -0.58 1.95
CA SER A 16 -11.74 -1.54 2.82
C SER A 16 -10.23 -1.29 2.90
N VAL A 17 -9.60 -0.91 1.79
CA VAL A 17 -8.19 -0.52 1.78
C VAL A 17 -7.97 0.69 2.69
N ARG A 18 -8.83 1.69 2.59
CA ARG A 18 -8.77 2.85 3.47
C ARG A 18 -8.93 2.45 4.94
N GLY A 19 -9.87 1.55 5.23
CA GLY A 19 -10.07 1.03 6.59
C GLY A 19 -8.85 0.29 7.11
N LEU A 20 -8.17 -0.46 6.25
CA LEU A 20 -6.93 -1.15 6.62
C LEU A 20 -5.88 -0.14 7.09
N PHE A 21 -5.64 0.93 6.33
CA PHE A 21 -4.65 1.93 6.71
C PHE A 21 -5.05 2.70 7.96
N GLU A 22 -6.35 2.97 8.15
CA GLU A 22 -6.82 3.59 9.39
C GLU A 22 -6.56 2.69 10.61
N GLY A 23 -6.77 1.38 10.45
CA GLY A 23 -6.45 0.41 11.49
C GLY A 23 -4.95 0.35 11.79
N LEU A 24 -4.11 0.40 10.76
CA LEU A 24 -2.66 0.41 10.91
C LEU A 24 -2.16 1.67 11.61
N ARG A 25 -2.81 2.80 11.34
CA ARG A 25 -2.48 4.05 12.02
C ARG A 25 -2.57 3.91 13.53
N ARG A 26 -3.54 3.12 14.01
CA ARG A 26 -3.75 2.91 15.44
C ARG A 26 -2.90 1.78 16.02
N ALA A 27 -2.69 0.74 15.23
CA ALA A 27 -2.10 -0.50 15.71
C ALA A 27 -0.59 -0.57 15.56
N LEU A 28 -0.04 0.05 14.51
CA LEU A 28 1.38 -0.04 14.23
C LEU A 28 2.15 0.96 15.09
N LEU A 29 3.08 0.45 15.89
CA LEU A 29 3.88 1.29 16.79
C LEU A 29 4.88 2.14 16.00
N PRO A 30 5.32 3.28 16.58
CA PRO A 30 6.38 4.06 15.96
C PRO A 30 7.61 3.21 15.67
N GLY A 31 8.17 3.37 14.47
CA GLY A 31 9.28 2.54 14.01
C GLY A 31 8.86 1.20 13.42
N GLY A 32 7.59 0.83 13.55
CA GLY A 32 7.07 -0.40 12.95
C GLY A 32 7.09 -0.35 11.45
N VAL A 33 7.15 -1.50 10.81
CA VAL A 33 7.28 -1.64 9.36
C VAL A 33 6.04 -2.29 8.77
N LEU A 34 5.55 -1.71 7.67
CA LEU A 34 4.51 -2.32 6.86
C LEU A 34 5.11 -2.74 5.52
N ALA A 35 4.88 -3.97 5.11
CA ALA A 35 5.28 -4.46 3.79
C ALA A 35 4.06 -5.03 3.07
N ILE A 36 3.83 -4.58 1.84
CA ILE A 36 2.70 -5.01 1.02
C ILE A 36 3.23 -5.57 -0.29
N TYR A 37 2.89 -6.81 -0.60
CA TYR A 37 3.27 -7.49 -1.82
C TYR A 37 2.06 -7.65 -2.72
N GLY A 38 2.23 -7.35 -4.00
CA GLY A 38 1.18 -7.55 -4.98
C GLY A 38 1.40 -6.75 -6.25
N PRO A 39 0.45 -6.81 -7.18
CA PRO A 39 0.49 -5.96 -8.37
C PRO A 39 0.06 -4.54 -8.05
N PHE A 40 0.67 -3.56 -8.72
CA PHE A 40 0.31 -2.15 -8.59
C PHE A 40 0.41 -1.46 -9.94
N ASN A 41 -0.41 -0.44 -10.13
CA ASN A 41 -0.31 0.46 -11.27
C ASN A 41 0.54 1.67 -10.90
N TYR A 42 1.16 2.27 -11.90
CA TYR A 42 1.99 3.46 -11.73
C TYR A 42 1.45 4.55 -12.66
N ALA A 43 1.16 5.72 -12.12
CA ALA A 43 0.60 6.85 -12.86
C ALA A 43 -0.68 6.46 -13.63
N GLY A 44 -1.50 5.61 -13.05
CA GLY A 44 -2.75 5.16 -13.65
C GLY A 44 -2.59 4.14 -14.76
N LYS A 45 -1.39 3.58 -14.93
CA LYS A 45 -1.11 2.65 -16.03
C LYS A 45 -0.71 1.28 -15.51
N PHE A 46 -1.11 0.25 -16.24
CA PHE A 46 -0.67 -1.11 -15.94
C PHE A 46 0.81 -1.27 -16.28
N THR A 47 1.52 -2.06 -15.48
CA THR A 47 2.94 -2.32 -15.70
C THR A 47 3.18 -3.43 -16.72
N SER A 48 2.16 -4.18 -17.09
CA SER A 48 2.24 -5.26 -18.06
C SER A 48 0.86 -5.58 -18.63
N GLU A 49 0.85 -6.26 -19.78
CA GLU A 49 -0.39 -6.76 -20.37
C GLU A 49 -1.06 -7.80 -19.47
N SER A 50 -0.27 -8.64 -18.80
CA SER A 50 -0.82 -9.63 -17.89
C SER A 50 -1.51 -8.98 -16.68
N ASN A 51 -0.98 -7.86 -16.17
CA ASN A 51 -1.64 -7.12 -15.11
C ASN A 51 -2.95 -6.48 -15.60
N ALA A 52 -2.97 -5.96 -16.84
CA ALA A 52 -4.20 -5.42 -17.40
C ALA A 52 -5.28 -6.50 -17.53
N ALA A 53 -4.91 -7.68 -18.01
CA ALA A 53 -5.83 -8.81 -18.12
C ALA A 53 -6.32 -9.28 -16.74
N PHE A 54 -5.42 -9.32 -15.78
CA PHE A 54 -5.77 -9.70 -14.41
C PHE A 54 -6.74 -8.69 -13.78
N ASP A 55 -6.52 -7.41 -14.00
CA ASP A 55 -7.44 -6.37 -13.52
C ASP A 55 -8.84 -6.55 -14.09
N GLY A 56 -8.93 -6.85 -15.40
CA GLY A 56 -10.21 -7.13 -16.02
C GLY A 56 -10.92 -8.34 -15.41
N TRP A 57 -10.16 -9.40 -15.10
CA TRP A 57 -10.69 -10.60 -14.46
C TRP A 57 -11.18 -10.29 -13.05
N LEU A 58 -10.42 -9.48 -12.28
CA LEU A 58 -10.83 -9.05 -10.94
C LEU A 58 -12.16 -8.29 -10.98
N ARG A 59 -12.27 -7.32 -11.89
CA ARG A 59 -13.47 -6.47 -12.00
C ARG A 59 -14.69 -7.26 -12.46
N ALA A 60 -14.47 -8.29 -13.25
CA ALA A 60 -15.56 -9.17 -13.68
C ALA A 60 -16.12 -10.00 -12.52
N ARG A 61 -15.28 -10.35 -11.54
CA ARG A 61 -15.70 -11.09 -10.36
C ARG A 61 -16.33 -10.17 -9.31
N ASP A 62 -15.74 -9.01 -9.10
CA ASP A 62 -16.23 -8.03 -8.14
C ASP A 62 -15.84 -6.63 -8.66
N PRO A 63 -16.83 -5.80 -9.04
CA PRO A 63 -16.53 -4.46 -9.57
C PRO A 63 -15.75 -3.57 -8.62
N ARG A 64 -15.72 -3.89 -7.32
CA ARG A 64 -14.96 -3.12 -6.33
C ARG A 64 -13.51 -3.52 -6.27
N SER A 65 -13.15 -4.65 -6.85
CA SER A 65 -11.76 -5.11 -6.93
C SER A 65 -11.05 -4.46 -8.09
N ALA A 66 -9.78 -4.12 -7.91
CA ALA A 66 -8.94 -3.59 -8.99
C ALA A 66 -7.50 -3.55 -8.53
N ILE A 67 -6.56 -3.59 -9.48
CA ILE A 67 -5.17 -3.29 -9.19
C ILE A 67 -5.11 -1.80 -8.84
N ARG A 68 -4.48 -1.49 -7.70
CA ARG A 68 -4.45 -0.12 -7.18
C ARG A 68 -3.26 0.65 -7.69
N ASP A 69 -3.44 1.97 -7.85
CA ASP A 69 -2.34 2.86 -8.18
C ASP A 69 -1.43 3.03 -6.98
N VAL A 70 -0.13 2.90 -7.20
CA VAL A 70 0.85 3.04 -6.12
C VAL A 70 0.75 4.42 -5.47
N GLU A 71 0.48 5.46 -6.26
CA GLU A 71 0.35 6.83 -5.75
C GLU A 71 -0.81 6.96 -4.76
N ALA A 72 -1.95 6.32 -5.07
CA ALA A 72 -3.11 6.36 -4.17
C ALA A 72 -2.83 5.64 -2.86
N VAL A 73 -2.11 4.52 -2.93
CA VAL A 73 -1.73 3.76 -1.73
C VAL A 73 -0.73 4.54 -0.90
N HIS A 74 0.25 5.19 -1.53
CA HIS A 74 1.18 6.07 -0.81
C HIS A 74 0.45 7.23 -0.12
N GLY A 75 -0.59 7.77 -0.77
CA GLY A 75 -1.41 8.81 -0.16
C GLY A 75 -2.09 8.36 1.13
N LEU A 76 -2.67 7.16 1.12
CA LEU A 76 -3.26 6.57 2.32
C LEU A 76 -2.21 6.29 3.39
N ALA A 77 -1.06 5.77 2.98
CA ALA A 77 0.04 5.49 3.90
C ALA A 77 0.51 6.77 4.60
N ALA A 78 0.63 7.86 3.84
CA ALA A 78 1.05 9.14 4.41
C ALA A 78 0.06 9.64 5.47
N THR A 79 -1.25 9.52 5.22
CA THR A 79 -2.25 9.91 6.21
C THR A 79 -2.22 9.04 7.46
N ALA A 80 -1.69 7.83 7.34
CA ALA A 80 -1.53 6.91 8.47
C ALA A 80 -0.20 7.10 9.20
N GLY A 81 0.61 8.10 8.81
CA GLY A 81 1.90 8.36 9.44
C GLY A 81 3.01 7.42 8.97
N LEU A 82 2.85 6.83 7.78
CA LEU A 82 3.81 5.89 7.23
C LEU A 82 4.71 6.59 6.20
N VAL A 83 6.00 6.34 6.27
CA VAL A 83 7.02 6.92 5.40
C VAL A 83 7.54 5.83 4.46
N PRO A 84 7.55 6.07 3.14
CA PRO A 84 8.05 5.05 2.20
C PRO A 84 9.52 4.75 2.42
N LEU A 85 9.86 3.48 2.45
CA LEU A 85 11.26 3.02 2.54
C LEU A 85 11.75 2.39 1.26
N ALA A 86 10.91 1.61 0.57
CA ALA A 86 11.35 0.85 -0.59
C ALA A 86 10.18 0.45 -1.48
N ASP A 87 10.50 0.22 -2.75
CA ASP A 87 9.60 -0.33 -3.75
C ASP A 87 10.42 -1.28 -4.60
N HIS A 88 10.31 -2.57 -4.33
CA HIS A 88 11.10 -3.60 -4.99
C HIS A 88 10.30 -4.26 -6.10
N ALA A 89 10.91 -4.35 -7.30
CA ALA A 89 10.35 -5.15 -8.38
C ALA A 89 10.60 -6.63 -8.09
N LEU A 90 9.55 -7.44 -8.20
CA LEU A 90 9.60 -8.87 -7.94
C LEU A 90 9.05 -9.64 -9.14
N PRO A 91 9.28 -10.96 -9.22
CA PRO A 91 8.78 -11.76 -10.33
C PRO A 91 7.26 -11.64 -10.54
N ALA A 92 6.81 -11.93 -11.76
CA ALA A 92 5.40 -11.91 -12.16
C ALA A 92 4.76 -10.52 -12.09
N ASN A 93 5.57 -9.47 -12.29
CA ASN A 93 5.12 -8.08 -12.31
C ASN A 93 4.46 -7.63 -10.99
N ASN A 94 4.91 -8.22 -9.89
CA ASN A 94 4.54 -7.78 -8.56
C ASN A 94 5.59 -6.84 -7.99
N ARG A 95 5.18 -6.09 -6.98
CA ARG A 95 6.06 -5.17 -6.26
C ARG A 95 5.98 -5.49 -4.78
N LEU A 96 7.05 -5.22 -4.07
CA LEU A 96 7.06 -5.22 -2.61
C LEU A 96 7.23 -3.78 -2.15
N LEU A 97 6.19 -3.20 -1.61
CA LEU A 97 6.20 -1.84 -1.10
C LEU A 97 6.42 -1.88 0.40
N VAL A 98 7.35 -1.07 0.90
CA VAL A 98 7.71 -1.07 2.31
C VAL A 98 7.62 0.34 2.86
N TRP A 99 6.99 0.49 4.01
CA TRP A 99 6.90 1.75 4.75
C TRP A 99 7.31 1.54 6.19
N ARG A 100 7.68 2.63 6.83
CA ARG A 100 7.94 2.65 8.27
C ARG A 100 7.00 3.67 8.92
N ARG A 101 6.47 3.30 10.09
CA ARG A 101 5.67 4.23 10.89
C ARG A 101 6.58 5.31 11.45
N ASP A 102 6.21 6.56 11.24
CA ASP A 102 6.94 7.69 11.78
C ASP A 102 6.84 7.70 13.30
N ALA A 103 7.77 8.42 13.93
CA ALA A 103 7.91 8.39 15.39
C ALA A 103 6.69 8.99 16.10
N ARG A 104 6.00 9.94 15.44
CA ARG A 104 4.86 10.63 16.06
C ARG A 104 3.71 10.69 15.08
N ASP A 105 2.63 10.05 15.47
CA ASP A 105 1.41 10.09 14.70
C ASP A 105 0.74 11.45 14.85
N GLY A 106 0.40 12.07 13.70
CA GLY A 106 -0.30 13.34 13.69
C GLY A 106 0.51 14.55 14.15
N LEU A 107 1.79 14.36 14.41
CA LEU A 107 2.69 15.44 14.81
C LEU A 107 3.83 15.54 13.80
N PRO A 108 4.42 16.73 13.63
CA PRO A 108 5.60 16.86 12.80
C PRO A 108 6.69 15.92 13.27
N ALA A 109 7.49 15.43 12.34
CA ALA A 109 8.66 14.66 12.71
C ALA A 109 9.48 15.46 13.71
N SER A 110 10.13 14.77 14.66
CA SER A 110 10.93 15.42 15.67
C SER A 110 12.00 16.28 15.00
N PRO A 111 12.06 17.53 15.33
CA PRO A 111 13.13 18.33 14.81
C PRO A 111 14.45 17.92 15.35
N LEU A 112 14.45 17.57 15.71
CA LEU A 112 15.43 17.47 16.06
C LEU A 112 16.08 17.28 16.25
N PRO A 113 16.52 16.95 16.50
CA PRO A 113 17.30 16.89 16.82
C PRO A 113 17.59 17.29 16.82
N GLY A 114 16.95 17.40 16.58
CA GLY A 114 17.37 17.61 16.50
C GLY A 114 17.36 17.26 16.81
#